data_4be306f2c7923213b1a66e8bc13764d3
#
_entry.id   4be306f2c7923213b1a66e8bc13764d3
#
_cell.length_a   1.000
_cell.length_b   1.000
_cell.length_c   1.000
_cell.angle_alpha   90.00
_cell.angle_beta   90.00
_cell.angle_gamma   90.00
#
_symmetry.space_group_name_H-M   'P 1'
#
loop_
_entity.id
_entity.type
_entity.pdbx_description
1 polymer ?
#
loop_
_entity_poly.entity_id
_entity_poly.type
_entity_poly.pdbx_seq_one_letter_code
_entity_poly.pdbx_strand_id
1 'polypeptide(L)'
;MNTNEHRLKTENLTLNQKLDWLIDQWCERRVLHPLRFLLAAYPSVLAHTDQFGDLLEKLRDIKGLYRNELTPEELTLVISAINELEDSINKRL
;
A
#
# COMPACT_ATOMS: atom_id res chain seq x y z
N MET A 1 -1.06 22.10 19.42
CA MET A 1 -1.06 21.40 18.34
C MET A 1 -1.65 20.08 18.50
N ASN A 2 -2.33 19.80 17.61
CA ASN A 2 -3.03 18.64 17.64
C ASN A 2 -2.25 17.50 17.14
N THR A 3 -2.24 16.48 17.92
CA THR A 3 -1.51 15.32 17.54
C THR A 3 -2.14 14.60 16.38
N ASN A 4 -3.32 14.99 16.00
CA ASN A 4 -3.94 14.37 14.86
C ASN A 4 -3.16 14.55 13.59
N GLU A 5 -2.32 15.55 13.55
CA GLU A 5 -1.50 15.74 12.39
C GLU A 5 -0.58 14.62 12.13
N HIS A 6 -0.26 13.87 13.17
CA HIS A 6 0.64 12.73 13.01
C HIS A 6 -0.11 11.47 12.66
N ARG A 7 -1.42 11.53 12.73
CA ARG A 7 -2.18 10.36 12.37
C ARG A 7 -2.36 10.30 10.91
N LEU A 8 -2.28 9.10 10.42
CA LEU A 8 -2.50 8.87 9.03
C LEU A 8 -3.98 8.95 8.76
N LYS A 9 -4.35 9.82 7.86
CA LYS A 9 -5.74 9.92 7.46
C LYS A 9 -5.86 9.33 6.08
N THR A 10 -6.22 8.07 6.03
CA THR A 10 -6.18 7.33 4.77
C THR A 10 -7.09 7.92 3.72
N GLU A 11 -8.18 8.53 4.13
CA GLU A 11 -9.10 9.09 3.15
C GLU A 11 -8.54 10.32 2.45
N ASN A 12 -7.50 10.93 3.03
CA ASN A 12 -6.90 12.12 2.43
C ASN A 12 -5.63 11.83 1.67
N LEU A 13 -5.22 10.58 1.61
CA LEU A 13 -3.99 10.21 0.94
C LEU A 13 -4.28 9.64 -0.44
N THR A 14 -3.47 10.03 -1.41
CA THR A 14 -3.53 9.37 -2.71
C THR A 14 -2.94 7.98 -2.58
N LEU A 15 -3.16 7.16 -3.60
CA LEU A 15 -2.59 5.83 -3.62
C LEU A 15 -1.08 5.90 -3.51
N ASN A 16 -0.45 6.80 -4.27
CA ASN A 16 1.00 6.93 -4.24
C ASN A 16 1.50 7.30 -2.84
N GLN A 17 0.79 8.20 -2.18
CA GLN A 17 1.19 8.61 -0.84
C GLN A 17 1.07 7.46 0.15
N LYS A 18 0.04 6.65 0.02
CA LYS A 18 -0.10 5.47 0.87
C LYS A 18 1.06 4.51 0.69
N LEU A 19 1.42 4.26 -0.57
CA LEU A 19 2.50 3.32 -0.86
C LEU A 19 3.84 3.87 -0.41
N ASP A 20 4.07 5.17 -0.62
CA ASP A 20 5.32 5.79 -0.17
C ASP A 20 5.46 5.69 1.34
N TRP A 21 4.37 5.93 2.06
CA TRP A 21 4.41 5.86 3.51
C TRP A 21 4.75 4.43 3.96
N LEU A 22 4.14 3.43 3.32
CA LEU A 22 4.42 2.05 3.67
C LEU A 22 5.88 1.70 3.39
N ILE A 23 6.41 2.14 2.27
CA ILE A 23 7.80 1.89 1.93
C ILE A 23 8.71 2.49 2.99
N ASP A 24 8.45 3.74 3.38
CA ASP A 24 9.26 4.39 4.40
C ASP A 24 9.22 3.64 5.72
N GLN A 25 8.02 3.24 6.15
CA GLN A 25 7.87 2.55 7.42
C GLN A 25 8.59 1.21 7.40
N TRP A 26 8.43 0.47 6.32
CA TRP A 26 9.04 -0.85 6.23
C TRP A 26 10.56 -0.76 6.11
N CYS A 27 11.06 0.28 5.46
CA CYS A 27 12.50 0.51 5.43
C CYS A 27 13.03 0.81 6.81
N GLU A 28 12.35 1.67 7.56
CA GLU A 28 12.79 2.04 8.89
C GLU A 28 12.75 0.88 9.85
N ARG A 29 11.69 0.10 9.79
CA ARG A 29 11.55 -1.04 10.68
C ARG A 29 12.25 -2.28 10.16
N ARG A 30 12.82 -2.20 8.96
CA ARG A 30 13.51 -3.32 8.33
C ARG A 30 12.60 -4.53 8.14
N VAL A 31 11.36 -4.25 7.78
CA VAL A 31 10.39 -5.28 7.48
C VAL A 31 10.53 -5.59 6.01
N LEU A 32 11.42 -6.52 5.68
CA LEU A 32 11.88 -6.68 4.31
C LEU A 32 10.96 -7.48 3.41
N HIS A 33 10.21 -8.42 3.98
CA HIS A 33 9.36 -9.26 3.14
C HIS A 33 8.26 -8.46 2.43
N PRO A 34 7.41 -7.73 3.16
CA PRO A 34 6.40 -6.94 2.45
C PRO A 34 7.01 -5.83 1.62
N LEU A 35 8.14 -5.27 2.07
CA LEU A 35 8.80 -4.22 1.31
C LEU A 35 9.23 -4.73 -0.06
N ARG A 36 9.83 -5.90 -0.11
CA ARG A 36 10.28 -6.46 -1.38
C ARG A 36 9.11 -6.74 -2.31
N PHE A 37 8.02 -7.26 -1.76
CA PHE A 37 6.84 -7.50 -2.57
C PHE A 37 6.32 -6.21 -3.19
N LEU A 38 6.25 -5.15 -2.38
CA LEU A 38 5.72 -3.89 -2.87
C LEU A 38 6.64 -3.28 -3.92
N LEU A 39 7.94 -3.27 -3.64
CA LEU A 39 8.89 -2.66 -4.57
C LEU A 39 8.95 -3.39 -5.90
N ALA A 40 8.60 -4.67 -5.91
CA ALA A 40 8.60 -5.42 -7.15
C ALA A 40 7.60 -4.89 -8.16
N ALA A 41 6.53 -4.28 -7.69
CA ALA A 41 5.47 -3.81 -8.57
C ALA A 41 5.33 -2.29 -8.62
N TYR A 42 5.71 -1.60 -7.56
CA TYR A 42 5.35 -0.21 -7.38
C TYR A 42 5.85 0.74 -8.47
N PRO A 43 7.13 0.71 -8.82
CA PRO A 43 7.60 1.73 -9.77
C PRO A 43 6.92 1.64 -11.13
N SER A 44 6.54 0.45 -11.53
CA SER A 44 5.92 0.25 -12.83
C SER A 44 4.51 0.77 -12.88
N VAL A 45 3.82 0.70 -11.77
CA VAL A 45 2.41 1.04 -11.74
C VAL A 45 2.17 2.51 -12.02
N LEU A 46 3.17 3.33 -11.73
CA LEU A 46 3.03 4.76 -11.96
C LEU A 46 3.04 5.10 -13.44
N ALA A 47 3.60 4.24 -14.25
CA ALA A 47 3.72 4.50 -15.68
C ALA A 47 2.59 3.86 -16.48
N HIS A 48 2.07 2.74 -16.00
CA HIS A 48 1.09 1.98 -16.79
C HIS A 48 -0.05 1.51 -15.92
N THR A 49 -1.25 1.79 -16.35
CA THR A 49 -2.43 1.35 -15.61
C THR A 49 -2.59 -0.17 -15.65
N ASP A 50 -2.01 -0.82 -16.64
CA ASP A 50 -2.05 -2.27 -16.72
C ASP A 50 -1.40 -2.93 -15.51
N GLN A 51 -0.51 -2.20 -14.84
CA GLN A 51 0.19 -2.72 -13.68
C GLN A 51 -0.63 -2.70 -12.41
N PHE A 52 -1.82 -2.10 -12.46
CA PHE A 52 -2.66 -2.06 -11.27
C PHE A 52 -3.01 -3.46 -10.77
N GLY A 53 -3.29 -4.38 -11.69
CA GLY A 53 -3.59 -5.74 -11.29
C GLY A 53 -2.43 -6.41 -10.58
N ASP A 54 -1.22 -6.18 -11.06
CA ASP A 54 -0.03 -6.74 -10.47
C ASP A 54 0.21 -6.16 -9.07
N LEU A 55 0.05 -4.85 -8.94
CA LEU A 55 0.19 -4.22 -7.64
C LEU A 55 -0.87 -4.73 -6.67
N LEU A 56 -2.09 -4.88 -7.15
CA LEU A 56 -3.17 -5.39 -6.32
C LEU A 56 -2.85 -6.79 -5.81
N GLU A 57 -2.34 -7.63 -6.68
CA GLU A 57 -1.98 -8.99 -6.30
C GLU A 57 -0.89 -8.98 -5.23
N LYS A 58 0.12 -8.12 -5.41
CA LYS A 58 1.20 -8.04 -4.43
C LYS A 58 0.69 -7.56 -3.08
N LEU A 59 -0.20 -6.59 -3.07
CA LEU A 59 -0.76 -6.10 -1.82
C LEU A 59 -1.60 -7.16 -1.13
N ARG A 60 -2.34 -7.95 -1.90
CA ARG A 60 -3.10 -9.04 -1.32
C ARG A 60 -2.19 -10.10 -0.72
N ASP A 61 -1.08 -10.38 -1.38
CA ASP A 61 -0.10 -11.32 -0.86
C ASP A 61 0.51 -10.81 0.44
N ILE A 62 0.83 -9.52 0.48
CA ILE A 62 1.37 -8.94 1.70
C ILE A 62 0.37 -9.08 2.83
N LYS A 63 -0.88 -8.77 2.57
CA LYS A 63 -1.91 -8.87 3.58
C LYS A 63 -2.08 -10.31 4.07
N GLY A 64 -2.00 -11.26 3.16
CA GLY A 64 -2.22 -12.65 3.51
C GLY A 64 -1.01 -13.33 4.13
N LEU A 65 0.17 -13.09 3.56
CA LEU A 65 1.36 -13.82 3.96
C LEU A 65 2.11 -13.16 5.10
N TYR A 66 2.10 -11.85 5.14
CA TYR A 66 2.95 -11.10 6.07
C TYR A 66 2.17 -10.27 7.05
N ARG A 67 0.91 -10.57 7.21
CA ARG A 67 0.03 -9.80 8.07
C ARG A 67 0.61 -9.61 9.46
N ASN A 68 1.26 -10.64 10.00
CA ASN A 68 1.81 -10.57 11.35
C ASN A 68 3.00 -9.64 11.46
N GLU A 69 3.58 -9.25 10.34
CA GLU A 69 4.72 -8.34 10.35
C GLU A 69 4.27 -6.88 10.24
N LEU A 70 3.01 -6.64 10.03
CA LEU A 70 2.48 -5.30 9.83
C LEU A 70 1.94 -4.73 11.13
N THR A 71 2.13 -3.42 11.33
CA THR A 71 1.43 -2.75 12.41
C THR A 71 -0.04 -2.57 12.00
N PRO A 72 -0.94 -2.30 12.98
CA PRO A 72 -2.32 -2.05 12.62
C PRO A 72 -2.50 -0.91 11.62
N GLU A 73 -1.68 0.14 11.72
CA GLU A 73 -1.76 1.25 10.78
C GLU A 73 -1.32 0.82 9.40
N GLU A 74 -0.26 0.03 9.34
CA GLU A 74 0.23 -0.46 8.05
C GLU A 74 -0.81 -1.36 7.40
N LEU A 75 -1.42 -2.23 8.18
CA LEU A 75 -2.44 -3.11 7.65
C LEU A 75 -3.63 -2.32 7.13
N THR A 76 -4.04 -1.28 7.87
CA THR A 76 -5.12 -0.42 7.44
C THR A 76 -4.82 0.21 6.09
N LEU A 77 -3.60 0.68 5.91
CA LEU A 77 -3.21 1.29 4.64
C LEU A 77 -3.15 0.27 3.52
N VAL A 78 -2.66 -0.93 3.81
CA VAL A 78 -2.65 -1.97 2.78
C VAL A 78 -4.07 -2.27 2.33
N ILE A 79 -4.99 -2.42 3.27
CA ILE A 79 -6.38 -2.69 2.92
C ILE A 79 -6.98 -1.53 2.15
N SER A 80 -6.69 -0.30 2.57
CA SER A 80 -7.19 0.88 1.88
C SER A 80 -6.68 0.94 0.45
N ALA A 81 -5.41 0.63 0.25
CA ALA A 81 -4.83 0.62 -1.09
C ALA A 81 -5.46 -0.47 -1.95
N ILE A 82 -5.69 -1.64 -1.36
CA ILE A 82 -6.35 -2.73 -2.07
C ILE A 82 -7.72 -2.28 -2.55
N ASN A 83 -8.50 -1.68 -1.66
CA ASN A 83 -9.85 -1.24 -2.01
C ASN A 83 -9.82 -0.18 -3.09
N GLU A 84 -8.88 0.72 -3.02
CA GLU A 84 -8.76 1.77 -4.02
C GLU A 84 -8.40 1.19 -5.39
N LEU A 85 -7.50 0.22 -5.41
CA LEU A 85 -7.12 -0.42 -6.67
C LEU A 85 -8.26 -1.23 -7.25
N GLU A 86 -8.98 -1.95 -6.41
CA GLU A 86 -10.13 -2.71 -6.90
C GLU A 86 -11.18 -1.79 -7.50
N ASP A 87 -11.41 -0.67 -6.85
CA ASP A 87 -12.38 0.30 -7.35
C ASP A 87 -11.93 0.87 -8.69
N SER A 88 -10.65 1.19 -8.82
CA SER A 88 -10.11 1.73 -10.07
C SER A 88 -10.21 0.72 -11.20
N ILE A 89 -9.90 -0.54 -10.90
CA ILE A 89 -9.97 -1.58 -11.92
C ILE A 89 -11.41 -1.79 -12.36
N ASN A 90 -12.33 -1.81 -11.40
CA ASN A 90 -13.74 -2.01 -11.72
C ASN A 90 -14.31 -0.89 -12.58
N LYS A 91 -13.84 0.32 -12.34
CA LYS A 91 -14.34 1.45 -13.12
C LYS A 91 -13.90 1.40 -14.57
N ARG A 92 -12.87 0.67 -14.86
CA ARG A 92 -12.39 0.54 -16.23
C ARG A 92 -13.13 -0.51 -17.02
N LEU A 93 -13.83 -1.36 -16.32
CA LEU A 93 -14.63 -2.39 -16.97
C LEU A 93 -15.99 -1.85 -17.35
#